data_1e9f5c47c092c211b5e6994925f9800b
#
_entry.id   1e9f5c47c092c211b5e6994925f9800b
#
_cell.length_a   1.000
_cell.length_b   1.000
_cell.length_c   1.000
_cell.angle_alpha   90.00
_cell.angle_beta   90.00
_cell.angle_gamma   90.00
#
_symmetry.space_group_name_H-M   'P 1'
#
loop_
_entity.id
_entity.type
_entity.pdbx_description
1 polymer ?
#
loop_
_entity_poly.entity_id
_entity_poly.type
_entity_poly.pdbx_seq_one_letter_code
_entity_poly.pdbx_strand_id
1 'polypeptide(L)'
;MKKLTALLLVLAMLVTLAACTKKDEKKEPKDSTAPIETKAPAQLVDAPVLNINEIYGLSPEGQKATLANTLSLTDEDKAAVKEGNYKVAICMHQMDNDVNVMKVNTIKKILGDLGVEIIAVTDGQSSVEQMTTNLETVIAMNPNAIISIAYDVNAMVGIFEKVRDAGIKLVFFECAPTGFVSGQDYYALVSTDYYGSGRFAAEYMAYLLNYEGTVAMVYYDADVWTCNERDDAFRKVMDKYPNIKIVSEQGFADVSQAGTCADAILAQYPDVDGIYATWDVPAEEVMASASAVGRNDLIITTVDLGDNAARVIAEDGMIKAVGAARSYEDGEAIAYATVYSLLDKELTDRYVATPTQGVARENVLDAYANCYQVNPSDMIIEIWEAVYGTWTSPLA
;
A
#
# COMPACT_ATOMS: atom_id res chain seq x y z
N MET A 1 -47.54 26.95 39.81
CA MET A 1 -47.82 28.35 40.18
C MET A 1 -46.82 29.22 39.48
N LYS A 2 -47.34 30.15 38.68
CA LYS A 2 -46.81 31.43 38.19
C LYS A 2 -45.63 31.27 37.21
N LYS A 3 -45.78 31.36 35.87
CA LYS A 3 -46.27 32.43 34.96
C LYS A 3 -45.36 33.65 34.89
N LEU A 4 -44.94 33.92 33.64
CA LEU A 4 -44.84 35.24 32.98
C LEU A 4 -43.61 36.08 33.37
N THR A 5 -42.89 36.71 32.45
CA THR A 5 -43.20 37.64 31.32
C THR A 5 -41.91 37.84 30.49
N ALA A 6 -41.80 37.73 29.28
CA ALA A 6 -42.03 38.50 28.05
C ALA A 6 -41.79 40.04 28.21
N LEU A 7 -40.94 40.64 27.41
CA LEU A 7 -41.26 41.71 26.46
C LEU A 7 -40.04 42.56 26.06
N LEU A 8 -39.75 42.61 24.77
CA LEU A 8 -39.42 43.74 23.91
C LEU A 8 -38.56 44.92 24.43
N LEU A 9 -37.49 45.21 23.70
CA LEU A 9 -37.17 46.60 23.34
C LEU A 9 -36.49 46.63 21.94
N VAL A 10 -37.30 46.97 20.94
CA VAL A 10 -36.90 47.56 19.66
C VAL A 10 -36.77 49.05 19.91
N LEU A 11 -35.65 49.67 19.58
CA LEU A 11 -35.61 51.09 19.32
C LEU A 11 -34.61 51.41 18.20
N ALA A 12 -35.19 51.88 17.16
CA ALA A 12 -34.55 52.49 16.01
C ALA A 12 -33.97 53.86 16.40
N MET A 13 -32.82 54.22 15.80
CA MET A 13 -32.51 55.63 15.59
C MET A 13 -31.98 55.82 14.15
N LEU A 14 -32.76 56.58 13.42
CA LEU A 14 -32.52 57.13 12.11
C LEU A 14 -31.71 58.43 12.22
N VAL A 15 -30.84 58.64 11.18
CA VAL A 15 -30.54 59.91 10.47
C VAL A 15 -29.61 60.91 11.15
N THR A 16 -28.47 61.18 10.48
CA THR A 16 -28.16 62.52 9.97
C THR A 16 -27.30 62.44 8.71
N LEU A 17 -27.86 62.84 7.60
CA LEU A 17 -27.13 63.31 6.42
C LEU A 17 -26.43 64.64 6.75
N ALA A 18 -25.16 64.75 6.40
CA ALA A 18 -24.55 66.03 6.15
C ALA A 18 -23.78 65.93 4.85
N ALA A 19 -24.29 66.56 3.81
CA ALA A 19 -23.66 66.78 2.54
C ALA A 19 -22.52 67.80 2.66
N CYS A 20 -21.34 67.46 2.15
CA CYS A 20 -20.35 68.44 1.73
C CYS A 20 -19.80 68.04 0.35
N THR A 21 -20.27 68.82 -0.63
CA THR A 21 -19.74 68.86 -2.00
C THR A 21 -18.32 69.42 -1.99
N LYS A 22 -17.38 68.67 -2.61
CA LYS A 22 -16.14 69.25 -3.19
C LYS A 22 -15.77 68.50 -4.43
N LYS A 23 -15.82 69.28 -5.51
CA LYS A 23 -15.15 69.27 -6.81
C LYS A 23 -14.42 68.02 -7.29
N ASP A 24 -14.86 67.58 -8.45
CA ASP A 24 -14.16 66.67 -9.40
C ASP A 24 -12.74 67.12 -9.74
N GLU A 25 -11.75 66.29 -9.47
CA GLU A 25 -10.49 66.24 -10.23
C GLU A 25 -10.43 64.89 -10.91
N LYS A 26 -10.55 64.88 -12.24
CA LYS A 26 -10.23 63.73 -13.09
C LYS A 26 -8.79 63.30 -12.86
N LYS A 27 -8.56 62.15 -12.25
CA LYS A 27 -7.31 61.39 -12.37
C LYS A 27 -7.47 60.37 -13.49
N GLU A 28 -6.66 60.49 -14.51
CA GLU A 28 -6.47 59.48 -15.55
C GLU A 28 -6.05 58.14 -14.94
N PRO A 29 -6.47 57.01 -15.53
CA PRO A 29 -6.00 55.70 -15.05
C PRO A 29 -4.53 55.56 -15.42
N LYS A 30 -3.65 55.40 -14.41
CA LYS A 30 -2.30 54.94 -14.62
C LYS A 30 -2.34 53.51 -15.13
N ASP A 31 -1.94 53.35 -16.36
CA ASP A 31 -1.60 52.11 -17.00
C ASP A 31 -0.41 51.48 -16.23
N SER A 32 -0.73 50.50 -15.37
CA SER A 32 0.27 49.73 -14.65
C SER A 32 0.38 48.37 -15.36
N THR A 33 0.97 48.37 -16.52
CA THR A 33 1.53 47.17 -17.10
C THR A 33 2.86 46.89 -16.43
N ALA A 34 2.81 46.30 -15.23
CA ALA A 34 3.93 45.54 -14.73
C ALA A 34 4.07 44.28 -15.62
N PRO A 35 5.28 43.93 -16.09
CA PRO A 35 5.46 42.71 -16.84
C PRO A 35 5.01 41.56 -15.96
N ILE A 36 4.06 40.75 -16.43
CA ILE A 36 3.80 39.41 -15.89
C ILE A 36 5.09 38.65 -16.18
N GLU A 37 5.89 38.40 -15.16
CA GLU A 37 6.99 37.43 -15.26
C GLU A 37 6.32 36.10 -15.61
N THR A 38 6.36 35.74 -16.88
CA THR A 38 6.08 34.39 -17.32
C THR A 38 7.14 33.50 -16.71
N LYS A 39 6.79 32.84 -15.59
CA LYS A 39 7.55 31.73 -15.04
C LYS A 39 7.93 30.82 -16.21
N ALA A 40 9.22 30.58 -16.42
CA ALA A 40 9.68 29.67 -17.46
C ALA A 40 8.90 28.35 -17.29
N PRO A 41 8.46 27.68 -18.40
CA PRO A 41 7.79 26.41 -18.27
C PRO A 41 8.72 25.50 -17.46
N ALA A 42 8.17 24.89 -16.39
CA ALA A 42 8.87 23.86 -15.64
C ALA A 42 9.40 22.84 -16.68
N GLN A 43 10.68 22.46 -16.56
CA GLN A 43 11.19 21.36 -17.36
C GLN A 43 10.20 20.23 -17.19
N LEU A 44 9.68 19.71 -18.31
CA LEU A 44 8.86 18.49 -18.32
C LEU A 44 9.75 17.38 -17.80
N VAL A 45 9.64 17.10 -16.52
CA VAL A 45 10.25 15.91 -15.91
C VAL A 45 9.31 14.78 -16.24
N ASP A 46 9.83 13.68 -16.79
CA ASP A 46 9.03 12.49 -17.03
C ASP A 46 8.44 11.96 -15.72
N ALA A 47 7.25 11.40 -15.80
CA ALA A 47 6.61 10.78 -14.64
C ALA A 47 7.52 9.70 -14.02
N PRO A 48 7.58 9.60 -12.68
CA PRO A 48 8.38 8.59 -12.01
C PRO A 48 8.05 7.17 -12.46
N VAL A 49 9.09 6.38 -12.71
CA VAL A 49 8.97 4.95 -13.07
C VAL A 49 9.90 4.16 -12.16
N LEU A 50 9.40 3.07 -11.58
CA LEU A 50 10.26 2.14 -10.85
C LEU A 50 10.92 1.14 -11.79
N ASN A 51 12.16 0.79 -11.48
CA ASN A 51 12.85 -0.30 -12.16
C ASN A 51 12.39 -1.63 -11.54
N ILE A 52 11.62 -2.39 -12.29
CA ILE A 52 11.11 -3.72 -11.87
C ILE A 52 12.19 -4.80 -11.72
N ASN A 53 13.45 -4.47 -11.92
CA ASN A 53 14.60 -5.36 -11.69
C ASN A 53 15.46 -4.88 -10.51
N GLU A 54 14.93 -3.99 -9.67
CA GLU A 54 15.66 -3.41 -8.54
C GLU A 54 14.81 -3.47 -7.27
N ILE A 55 15.45 -3.83 -6.15
CA ILE A 55 14.89 -3.78 -4.82
C ILE A 55 15.52 -2.60 -4.10
N TYR A 56 14.71 -1.69 -3.61
CA TYR A 56 15.15 -0.45 -2.95
C TYR A 56 15.23 -0.59 -1.43
N GLY A 57 14.47 -1.53 -0.85
CA GLY A 57 14.45 -1.82 0.57
C GLY A 57 15.49 -2.85 1.02
N LEU A 58 15.55 -3.05 2.32
CA LEU A 58 16.38 -4.06 2.98
C LEU A 58 15.45 -5.00 3.78
N SER A 59 15.97 -6.14 4.23
CA SER A 59 15.25 -6.99 5.20
C SER A 59 15.11 -6.29 6.56
N PRO A 60 14.26 -6.81 7.46
CA PRO A 60 14.22 -6.34 8.85
C PRO A 60 15.60 -6.31 9.54
N GLU A 61 16.51 -7.20 9.15
CA GLU A 61 17.89 -7.27 9.68
C GLU A 61 18.90 -6.47 8.83
N GLY A 62 18.45 -5.67 7.87
CA GLY A 62 19.29 -4.82 7.04
C GLY A 62 20.03 -5.55 5.91
N GLN A 63 19.60 -6.74 5.52
CA GLN A 63 20.18 -7.51 4.41
C GLN A 63 19.59 -7.04 3.06
N LYS A 64 20.41 -7.11 2.02
CA LYS A 64 19.92 -6.93 0.65
C LYS A 64 19.14 -8.16 0.21
N ALA A 65 18.07 -7.92 -0.54
CA ALA A 65 17.29 -9.00 -1.12
C ALA A 65 17.93 -9.57 -2.38
N THR A 66 17.70 -10.88 -2.58
CA THR A 66 17.77 -11.50 -3.91
C THR A 66 16.43 -11.30 -4.61
N LEU A 67 16.48 -11.00 -5.91
CA LEU A 67 15.26 -10.86 -6.72
C LEU A 67 14.50 -12.18 -6.80
N ALA A 68 13.20 -12.14 -6.56
CA ALA A 68 12.31 -13.31 -6.58
C ALA A 68 12.36 -14.11 -7.89
N ASN A 69 12.50 -13.43 -9.04
CA ASN A 69 12.57 -14.05 -10.36
C ASN A 69 13.87 -14.87 -10.61
N THR A 70 14.82 -14.85 -9.67
CA THR A 70 16.00 -15.74 -9.72
C THR A 70 15.70 -17.14 -9.18
N LEU A 71 14.59 -17.31 -8.45
CA LEU A 71 14.15 -18.63 -8.02
C LEU A 71 13.53 -19.37 -9.21
N SER A 72 13.92 -20.61 -9.41
CA SER A 72 13.38 -21.46 -10.46
C SER A 72 13.45 -22.93 -10.10
N LEU A 73 12.50 -23.72 -10.53
CA LEU A 73 12.46 -25.16 -10.30
C LEU A 73 12.90 -25.91 -11.56
N THR A 74 13.93 -26.74 -11.43
CA THR A 74 14.30 -27.68 -12.50
C THR A 74 13.27 -28.79 -12.63
N ASP A 75 13.32 -29.57 -13.71
CA ASP A 75 12.42 -30.72 -13.86
C ASP A 75 12.73 -31.81 -12.84
N GLU A 76 13.98 -31.92 -12.39
CA GLU A 76 14.39 -32.79 -11.29
C GLU A 76 13.76 -32.34 -9.96
N ASP A 77 13.71 -31.03 -9.68
CA ASP A 77 13.05 -30.49 -8.48
C ASP A 77 11.56 -30.81 -8.49
N LYS A 78 10.88 -30.58 -9.63
CA LYS A 78 9.46 -30.88 -9.80
C LYS A 78 9.16 -32.37 -9.61
N ALA A 79 10.01 -33.24 -10.16
CA ALA A 79 9.87 -34.68 -9.97
C ALA A 79 10.08 -35.09 -8.50
N ALA A 80 11.15 -34.60 -7.87
CA ALA A 80 11.50 -34.93 -6.48
C ALA A 80 10.41 -34.50 -5.49
N VAL A 81 9.87 -33.26 -5.65
CA VAL A 81 8.82 -32.78 -4.74
C VAL A 81 7.52 -33.58 -4.91
N LYS A 82 7.21 -34.01 -6.13
CA LYS A 82 6.03 -34.82 -6.41
C LYS A 82 6.11 -36.23 -5.80
N GLU A 83 7.31 -36.84 -5.80
CA GLU A 83 7.57 -38.13 -5.19
C GLU A 83 7.54 -38.07 -3.66
N GLY A 84 7.84 -36.91 -3.07
CA GLY A 84 7.95 -36.74 -1.63
C GLY A 84 6.62 -36.79 -0.87
N ASN A 85 5.48 -36.68 -1.54
CA ASN A 85 4.15 -36.67 -0.93
C ASN A 85 4.04 -35.66 0.23
N TYR A 86 4.56 -34.47 0.03
CA TYR A 86 4.64 -33.44 1.06
C TYR A 86 3.30 -32.82 1.39
N LYS A 87 3.16 -32.41 2.66
CA LYS A 87 2.01 -31.70 3.23
C LYS A 87 2.43 -30.32 3.68
N VAL A 88 1.71 -29.31 3.23
CA VAL A 88 2.01 -27.90 3.56
C VAL A 88 0.75 -27.24 4.10
N ALA A 89 0.91 -26.37 5.09
CA ALA A 89 -0.15 -25.49 5.56
C ALA A 89 0.22 -24.02 5.29
N ILE A 90 -0.80 -23.20 5.07
CA ILE A 90 -0.68 -21.76 4.87
C ILE A 90 -1.44 -21.07 6.00
N CYS A 91 -0.73 -20.29 6.82
CA CYS A 91 -1.31 -19.58 7.96
C CYS A 91 -1.17 -18.07 7.75
N MET A 92 -2.26 -17.47 7.27
CA MET A 92 -2.32 -16.04 6.96
C MET A 92 -2.74 -15.22 8.19
N HIS A 93 -2.27 -13.97 8.25
CA HIS A 93 -2.74 -13.03 9.27
C HIS A 93 -4.14 -12.49 8.93
N GLN A 94 -4.45 -12.29 7.64
CA GLN A 94 -5.76 -11.85 7.14
C GLN A 94 -5.97 -12.28 5.69
N MET A 95 -7.25 -12.41 5.29
CA MET A 95 -7.68 -12.85 3.96
C MET A 95 -8.78 -11.95 3.38
N ASP A 96 -8.83 -10.70 3.81
CA ASP A 96 -9.89 -9.73 3.48
C ASP A 96 -9.49 -8.72 2.39
N ASN A 97 -8.33 -8.91 1.76
CA ASN A 97 -7.87 -8.07 0.65
C ASN A 97 -7.36 -8.89 -0.55
N ASP A 98 -7.40 -8.28 -1.73
CA ASP A 98 -7.08 -8.93 -3.01
C ASP A 98 -5.61 -9.39 -3.08
N VAL A 99 -4.69 -8.64 -2.50
CA VAL A 99 -3.24 -8.95 -2.46
C VAL A 99 -2.99 -10.29 -1.76
N ASN A 100 -3.56 -10.49 -0.57
CA ASN A 100 -3.39 -11.71 0.20
C ASN A 100 -4.14 -12.89 -0.43
N VAL A 101 -5.34 -12.66 -0.96
CA VAL A 101 -6.13 -13.69 -1.65
C VAL A 101 -5.37 -14.19 -2.88
N MET A 102 -4.81 -13.30 -3.70
CA MET A 102 -4.03 -13.68 -4.87
C MET A 102 -2.77 -14.45 -4.48
N LYS A 103 -2.01 -13.95 -3.50
CA LYS A 103 -0.82 -14.62 -2.97
C LYS A 103 -1.10 -16.08 -2.58
N VAL A 104 -2.15 -16.30 -1.77
CA VAL A 104 -2.56 -17.64 -1.33
C VAL A 104 -3.03 -18.51 -2.50
N ASN A 105 -3.81 -17.98 -3.42
CA ASN A 105 -4.29 -18.73 -4.59
C ASN A 105 -3.12 -19.17 -5.49
N THR A 106 -2.12 -18.31 -5.67
CA THR A 106 -0.91 -18.63 -6.44
C THR A 106 -0.10 -19.73 -5.76
N ILE A 107 0.13 -19.62 -4.45
CA ILE A 107 0.82 -20.66 -3.67
C ILE A 107 0.10 -22.02 -3.80
N LYS A 108 -1.22 -22.02 -3.59
CA LYS A 108 -2.05 -23.23 -3.71
C LYS A 108 -1.96 -23.84 -5.10
N LYS A 109 -2.05 -23.00 -6.14
CA LYS A 109 -1.98 -23.46 -7.52
C LYS A 109 -0.63 -24.12 -7.81
N ILE A 110 0.47 -23.43 -7.52
CA ILE A 110 1.82 -23.89 -7.86
C ILE A 110 2.16 -25.15 -7.06
N LEU A 111 1.96 -25.15 -5.74
CA LEU A 111 2.24 -26.32 -4.91
C LEU A 111 1.33 -27.51 -5.27
N GLY A 112 0.05 -27.26 -5.57
CA GLY A 112 -0.88 -28.29 -6.01
C GLY A 112 -0.50 -28.90 -7.35
N ASP A 113 -0.10 -28.09 -8.34
CA ASP A 113 0.40 -28.56 -9.66
C ASP A 113 1.67 -29.44 -9.50
N LEU A 114 2.47 -29.18 -8.48
CA LEU A 114 3.65 -29.95 -8.11
C LEU A 114 3.34 -31.19 -7.24
N GLY A 115 2.08 -31.46 -6.95
CA GLY A 115 1.64 -32.63 -6.16
C GLY A 115 1.81 -32.49 -4.64
N VAL A 116 2.04 -31.27 -4.15
CA VAL A 116 2.06 -31.00 -2.70
C VAL A 116 0.62 -30.86 -2.17
N GLU A 117 0.30 -31.56 -1.10
CA GLU A 117 -1.00 -31.47 -0.44
C GLU A 117 -1.08 -30.22 0.45
N ILE A 118 -2.00 -29.31 0.16
CA ILE A 118 -2.30 -28.18 1.06
C ILE A 118 -3.35 -28.66 2.07
N ILE A 119 -2.88 -28.99 3.28
CA ILE A 119 -3.73 -29.60 4.33
C ILE A 119 -4.54 -28.56 5.13
N ALA A 120 -4.14 -27.31 5.13
CA ALA A 120 -4.85 -26.22 5.79
C ALA A 120 -4.52 -24.88 5.13
N VAL A 121 -5.53 -24.00 5.07
CA VAL A 121 -5.37 -22.56 4.87
C VAL A 121 -6.14 -21.88 5.97
N THR A 122 -5.49 -21.10 6.81
CA THR A 122 -6.13 -20.44 7.96
C THR A 122 -6.07 -18.93 7.82
N ASP A 123 -7.07 -18.27 8.38
CA ASP A 123 -7.17 -16.81 8.48
C ASP A 123 -7.03 -16.40 9.95
N GLY A 124 -6.07 -15.55 10.24
CA GLY A 124 -5.80 -14.99 11.56
C GLY A 124 -6.71 -13.82 11.93
N GLN A 125 -7.47 -13.28 10.97
CA GLN A 125 -8.40 -12.16 11.19
C GLN A 125 -7.73 -10.97 11.90
N SER A 126 -6.47 -10.69 11.54
CA SER A 126 -5.62 -9.65 12.14
C SER A 126 -5.46 -9.78 13.68
N SER A 127 -5.56 -11.01 14.20
CA SER A 127 -5.47 -11.33 15.62
C SER A 127 -4.32 -12.30 15.93
N VAL A 128 -3.40 -11.88 16.78
CA VAL A 128 -2.30 -12.75 17.29
C VAL A 128 -2.84 -13.98 18.00
N GLU A 129 -3.92 -13.83 18.78
CA GLU A 129 -4.57 -14.96 19.48
C GLU A 129 -5.15 -15.98 18.50
N GLN A 130 -5.84 -15.50 17.46
CA GLN A 130 -6.41 -16.38 16.43
C GLN A 130 -5.31 -17.08 15.63
N MET A 131 -4.24 -16.34 15.24
CA MET A 131 -3.10 -16.93 14.54
C MET A 131 -2.40 -18.00 15.40
N THR A 132 -2.21 -17.74 16.70
CA THR A 132 -1.62 -18.70 17.64
C THR A 132 -2.47 -19.98 17.72
N THR A 133 -3.78 -19.83 17.84
CA THR A 133 -4.72 -20.97 17.88
C THR A 133 -4.71 -21.77 16.56
N ASN A 134 -4.66 -21.08 15.43
CA ASN A 134 -4.57 -21.68 14.12
C ASN A 134 -3.26 -22.48 13.97
N LEU A 135 -2.12 -21.88 14.35
CA LEU A 135 -0.83 -22.54 14.29
C LEU A 135 -0.75 -23.78 15.21
N GLU A 136 -1.29 -23.71 16.44
CA GLU A 136 -1.35 -24.88 17.33
C GLU A 136 -2.17 -26.04 16.70
N THR A 137 -3.29 -25.71 16.03
CA THR A 137 -4.08 -26.68 15.31
C THR A 137 -3.31 -27.30 14.13
N VAL A 138 -2.61 -26.46 13.37
CA VAL A 138 -1.82 -26.90 12.21
C VAL A 138 -0.60 -27.73 12.62
N ILE A 139 0.09 -27.40 13.71
CA ILE A 139 1.18 -28.22 14.27
C ILE A 139 0.69 -29.64 14.56
N ALA A 140 -0.50 -29.79 15.15
CA ALA A 140 -1.08 -31.10 15.45
C ALA A 140 -1.41 -31.94 14.20
N MET A 141 -1.57 -31.30 13.02
CA MET A 141 -1.75 -31.98 11.73
C MET A 141 -0.43 -32.50 11.13
N ASN A 142 0.71 -32.14 11.73
CA ASN A 142 2.05 -32.57 11.35
C ASN A 142 2.40 -32.34 9.86
N PRO A 143 2.34 -31.09 9.35
CA PRO A 143 2.79 -30.76 8.01
C PRO A 143 4.32 -30.86 7.87
N ASN A 144 4.82 -31.00 6.64
CA ASN A 144 6.25 -30.93 6.35
C ASN A 144 6.77 -29.48 6.40
N ALA A 145 5.93 -28.52 5.98
CA ALA A 145 6.24 -27.09 6.07
C ALA A 145 5.00 -26.25 6.39
N ILE A 146 5.24 -25.12 7.02
CA ILE A 146 4.25 -24.06 7.24
C ILE A 146 4.74 -22.80 6.52
N ILE A 147 3.88 -22.19 5.73
CA ILE A 147 4.02 -20.86 5.16
C ILE A 147 3.24 -19.91 6.06
N SER A 148 3.89 -18.90 6.63
CA SER A 148 3.24 -17.97 7.55
C SER A 148 3.94 -16.62 7.63
N ILE A 149 3.39 -15.72 8.42
CA ILE A 149 3.93 -14.42 8.79
C ILE A 149 3.94 -14.30 10.31
N ALA A 150 4.95 -13.66 10.87
CA ALA A 150 4.89 -13.21 12.26
C ALA A 150 4.21 -11.83 12.32
N TYR A 151 2.87 -11.83 12.38
CA TYR A 151 2.06 -10.62 12.37
C TYR A 151 2.42 -9.65 13.51
N ASP A 152 2.74 -10.19 14.69
CA ASP A 152 3.46 -9.50 15.75
C ASP A 152 4.76 -10.26 15.99
N VAL A 153 5.87 -9.65 15.59
CA VAL A 153 7.19 -10.28 15.59
C VAL A 153 7.68 -10.66 17.00
N ASN A 154 7.16 -10.03 18.03
CA ASN A 154 7.52 -10.30 19.43
C ASN A 154 6.55 -11.26 20.10
N ALA A 155 5.26 -11.04 19.98
CA ALA A 155 4.22 -11.86 20.63
C ALA A 155 4.16 -13.28 20.06
N MET A 156 4.53 -13.48 18.79
CA MET A 156 4.44 -14.78 18.12
C MET A 156 5.70 -15.64 18.21
N VAL A 157 6.78 -15.17 18.86
CA VAL A 157 8.03 -15.94 19.03
C VAL A 157 7.75 -17.35 19.57
N GLY A 158 7.02 -17.46 20.67
CA GLY A 158 6.80 -18.73 21.35
C GLY A 158 5.99 -19.77 20.55
N ILE A 159 5.08 -19.33 19.68
CA ILE A 159 4.33 -20.28 18.84
C ILE A 159 5.21 -20.76 17.67
N PHE A 160 6.03 -19.90 17.06
CA PHE A 160 6.94 -20.33 16.01
C PHE A 160 8.11 -21.16 16.53
N GLU A 161 8.54 -20.97 17.79
CA GLU A 161 9.44 -21.92 18.46
C GLU A 161 8.85 -23.32 18.54
N LYS A 162 7.55 -23.46 18.87
CA LYS A 162 6.87 -24.76 18.86
C LYS A 162 6.86 -25.39 17.46
N VAL A 163 6.65 -24.59 16.39
CA VAL A 163 6.72 -25.08 15.00
C VAL A 163 8.11 -25.62 14.68
N ARG A 164 9.16 -24.82 14.97
CA ARG A 164 10.56 -25.20 14.78
C ARG A 164 10.92 -26.46 15.55
N ASP A 165 10.58 -26.50 16.82
CA ASP A 165 10.93 -27.63 17.74
C ASP A 165 10.17 -28.91 17.37
N ALA A 166 9.02 -28.80 16.67
CA ALA A 166 8.33 -29.93 16.05
C ALA A 166 9.02 -30.43 14.77
N GLY A 167 10.10 -29.80 14.32
CA GLY A 167 10.82 -30.16 13.10
C GLY A 167 10.06 -29.77 11.80
N ILE A 168 9.07 -28.91 11.89
CA ILE A 168 8.29 -28.42 10.76
C ILE A 168 9.06 -27.27 10.11
N LYS A 169 9.28 -27.34 8.80
CA LYS A 169 9.98 -26.29 8.06
C LYS A 169 9.15 -25.02 7.98
N LEU A 170 9.79 -23.87 8.15
CA LEU A 170 9.15 -22.55 8.11
C LEU A 170 9.63 -21.76 6.90
N VAL A 171 8.68 -21.25 6.11
CA VAL A 171 8.90 -20.20 5.11
C VAL A 171 8.06 -19.02 5.53
N PHE A 172 8.72 -17.92 5.84
CA PHE A 172 8.00 -16.70 6.18
C PHE A 172 7.80 -15.83 4.93
N PHE A 173 6.70 -15.13 4.91
CA PHE A 173 6.53 -13.97 4.05
C PHE A 173 6.46 -12.71 4.91
N GLU A 174 6.96 -11.61 4.37
CA GLU A 174 7.00 -10.26 4.97
C GLU A 174 7.78 -10.16 6.28
N CYS A 175 7.37 -10.87 7.35
CA CYS A 175 7.99 -10.76 8.66
C CYS A 175 8.29 -12.13 9.28
N ALA A 176 9.45 -12.26 9.91
CA ALA A 176 9.82 -13.38 10.76
C ALA A 176 9.85 -12.95 12.25
N PRO A 177 9.72 -13.89 13.21
CA PRO A 177 9.75 -13.56 14.63
C PRO A 177 11.09 -12.97 15.07
N THR A 178 11.05 -12.05 16.03
CA THR A 178 12.26 -11.47 16.64
C THR A 178 13.20 -12.56 17.14
N GLY A 179 14.46 -12.45 16.77
CA GLY A 179 15.52 -13.38 17.19
C GLY A 179 15.62 -14.65 16.37
N PHE A 180 14.71 -14.91 15.44
CA PHE A 180 14.82 -16.03 14.49
C PHE A 180 15.91 -15.75 13.45
N VAL A 181 16.71 -16.77 13.17
CA VAL A 181 17.84 -16.68 12.22
C VAL A 181 17.53 -17.52 10.98
N SER A 182 17.59 -16.88 9.81
CA SER A 182 17.39 -17.58 8.54
C SER A 182 18.44 -18.66 8.33
N GLY A 183 18.02 -19.82 7.82
CA GLY A 183 18.86 -21.00 7.67
C GLY A 183 19.08 -21.81 8.94
N GLN A 184 18.62 -21.34 10.10
CA GLN A 184 18.63 -22.07 11.38
C GLN A 184 17.20 -22.33 11.86
N ASP A 185 16.44 -21.26 12.10
CA ASP A 185 15.09 -21.33 12.67
C ASP A 185 14.01 -21.35 11.58
N TYR A 186 14.28 -20.79 10.41
CA TYR A 186 13.40 -20.82 9.26
C TYR A 186 14.22 -20.90 7.96
N TYR A 187 13.57 -21.32 6.87
CA TYR A 187 14.24 -21.54 5.61
C TYR A 187 14.51 -20.25 4.83
N ALA A 188 13.48 -19.46 4.57
CA ALA A 188 13.58 -18.20 3.83
C ALA A 188 12.51 -17.20 4.28
N LEU A 189 12.80 -15.92 4.07
CA LEU A 189 11.86 -14.81 4.15
C LEU A 189 11.64 -14.27 2.73
N VAL A 190 10.38 -14.24 2.28
CA VAL A 190 9.97 -13.69 0.98
C VAL A 190 9.12 -12.45 1.23
N SER A 191 9.42 -11.34 0.57
CA SER A 191 8.70 -10.08 0.78
C SER A 191 8.52 -9.29 -0.51
N THR A 192 7.57 -8.36 -0.50
CA THR A 192 7.52 -7.26 -1.47
C THR A 192 8.56 -6.20 -1.07
N ASP A 193 9.08 -5.43 -2.04
CA ASP A 193 9.86 -4.22 -1.79
C ASP A 193 8.97 -3.07 -1.28
N TYR A 194 8.59 -3.13 0.00
CA TYR A 194 7.72 -2.11 0.60
C TYR A 194 8.35 -0.72 0.64
N TYR A 195 9.68 -0.64 0.76
CA TYR A 195 10.36 0.65 0.63
C TYR A 195 10.18 1.24 -0.78
N GLY A 196 10.31 0.40 -1.82
CA GLY A 196 10.03 0.78 -3.20
C GLY A 196 8.60 1.27 -3.40
N SER A 197 7.63 0.63 -2.72
CA SER A 197 6.21 1.01 -2.79
C SER A 197 5.96 2.42 -2.25
N GLY A 198 6.41 2.72 -1.04
CA GLY A 198 6.27 4.04 -0.44
C GLY A 198 7.09 5.10 -1.17
N ARG A 199 8.27 4.74 -1.65
CA ARG A 199 9.11 5.61 -2.50
C ARG A 199 8.35 6.05 -3.75
N PHE A 200 7.72 5.12 -4.49
CA PHE A 200 6.97 5.46 -5.69
C PHE A 200 5.79 6.37 -5.38
N ALA A 201 5.00 6.05 -4.35
CA ALA A 201 3.88 6.87 -3.92
C ALA A 201 4.33 8.32 -3.63
N ALA A 202 5.48 8.50 -2.98
CA ALA A 202 6.05 9.80 -2.67
C ALA A 202 6.57 10.54 -3.91
N GLU A 203 7.36 9.87 -4.75
CA GLU A 203 7.91 10.47 -5.98
C GLU A 203 6.78 10.90 -6.92
N TYR A 204 5.72 10.09 -7.05
CA TYR A 204 4.58 10.42 -7.89
C TYR A 204 3.73 11.56 -7.30
N MET A 205 3.53 11.61 -5.99
CA MET A 205 2.91 12.74 -5.29
C MET A 205 3.69 14.05 -5.58
N ALA A 206 5.00 14.03 -5.39
CA ALA A 206 5.84 15.18 -5.64
C ALA A 206 5.79 15.64 -7.11
N TYR A 207 5.76 14.70 -8.05
CA TYR A 207 5.61 14.97 -9.48
C TYR A 207 4.27 15.68 -9.79
N LEU A 208 3.15 15.18 -9.26
CA LEU A 208 1.82 15.77 -9.46
C LEU A 208 1.72 17.17 -8.86
N LEU A 209 2.42 17.43 -7.76
CA LEU A 209 2.50 18.75 -7.10
C LEU A 209 3.50 19.70 -7.77
N ASN A 210 4.13 19.32 -8.90
CA ASN A 210 5.24 20.09 -9.48
C ASN A 210 6.33 20.42 -8.46
N TYR A 211 6.56 19.52 -7.50
CA TYR A 211 7.58 19.61 -6.45
C TYR A 211 7.40 20.79 -5.47
N GLU A 212 6.18 21.31 -5.30
CA GLU A 212 5.84 22.41 -4.40
C GLU A 212 4.44 22.19 -3.82
N GLY A 213 4.25 22.30 -2.51
CA GLY A 213 2.95 22.20 -1.86
C GLY A 213 2.98 21.61 -0.45
N THR A 214 1.81 21.20 0.00
CA THR A 214 1.60 20.61 1.33
C THR A 214 1.00 19.21 1.20
N VAL A 215 1.54 18.28 1.97
CA VAL A 215 1.05 16.90 2.01
C VAL A 215 0.80 16.48 3.46
N ALA A 216 -0.04 15.48 3.64
CA ALA A 216 -0.25 14.84 4.93
C ALA A 216 -0.16 13.32 4.80
N MET A 217 -0.08 12.62 5.92
CA MET A 217 -0.01 11.17 5.97
C MET A 217 -1.10 10.60 6.88
N VAL A 218 -1.72 9.52 6.42
CA VAL A 218 -2.57 8.63 7.21
C VAL A 218 -1.86 7.28 7.24
N TYR A 219 -1.29 6.93 8.40
CA TYR A 219 -0.40 5.79 8.56
C TYR A 219 -0.90 4.80 9.61
N TYR A 220 -0.39 3.57 9.59
CA TYR A 220 -0.73 2.55 10.58
C TYR A 220 0.16 2.70 11.81
N ASP A 221 -0.44 3.05 12.95
CA ASP A 221 0.27 3.31 14.23
C ASP A 221 0.49 1.99 15.00
N ALA A 222 1.26 1.09 14.39
CA ALA A 222 1.70 -0.14 15.01
C ALA A 222 3.11 -0.51 14.52
N ASP A 223 3.84 -1.27 15.31
CA ASP A 223 5.19 -1.71 14.96
C ASP A 223 5.13 -2.90 13.97
N VAL A 224 4.67 -2.61 12.75
CA VAL A 224 4.62 -3.54 11.64
C VAL A 224 5.66 -3.12 10.60
N TRP A 225 6.70 -3.92 10.45
CA TRP A 225 7.84 -3.60 9.61
C TRP A 225 7.45 -3.18 8.18
N THR A 226 6.54 -3.90 7.54
CA THR A 226 6.10 -3.61 6.16
C THR A 226 5.45 -2.23 6.04
N CYS A 227 4.64 -1.83 7.01
CA CYS A 227 4.03 -0.51 7.06
C CYS A 227 5.07 0.56 7.35
N ASN A 228 5.96 0.30 8.32
CA ASN A 228 7.03 1.23 8.67
C ASN A 228 7.96 1.52 7.49
N GLU A 229 8.35 0.49 6.70
CA GLU A 229 9.24 0.66 5.55
C GLU A 229 8.64 1.57 4.47
N ARG A 230 7.37 1.38 4.09
CA ARG A 230 6.72 2.21 3.07
C ARG A 230 6.45 3.63 3.55
N ASP A 231 6.03 3.79 4.80
CA ASP A 231 5.76 5.10 5.39
C ASP A 231 7.05 5.91 5.58
N ASP A 232 8.13 5.26 6.01
CA ASP A 232 9.47 5.85 6.11
C ASP A 232 10.06 6.20 4.74
N ALA A 233 9.81 5.37 3.73
CA ALA A 233 10.22 5.69 2.36
C ALA A 233 9.53 6.96 1.87
N PHE A 234 8.22 7.10 2.14
CA PHE A 234 7.46 8.31 1.81
C PHE A 234 8.09 9.55 2.46
N ARG A 235 8.32 9.52 3.78
CA ARG A 235 8.96 10.63 4.52
C ARG A 235 10.33 10.99 3.94
N LYS A 236 11.21 10.00 3.78
CA LYS A 236 12.57 10.19 3.26
C LYS A 236 12.62 10.75 1.84
N VAL A 237 11.63 10.43 1.02
CA VAL A 237 11.53 11.00 -0.33
C VAL A 237 11.05 12.44 -0.27
N MET A 238 10.01 12.75 0.52
CA MET A 238 9.52 14.11 0.69
C MET A 238 10.60 15.06 1.23
N ASP A 239 11.47 14.60 2.12
CA ASP A 239 12.61 15.36 2.64
C ASP A 239 13.59 15.83 1.54
N LYS A 240 13.59 15.19 0.36
CA LYS A 240 14.41 15.62 -0.79
C LYS A 240 13.84 16.83 -1.52
N TYR A 241 12.57 17.16 -1.29
CA TYR A 241 11.85 18.23 -1.97
C TYR A 241 11.59 19.41 -1.02
N PRO A 242 12.48 20.42 -0.96
CA PRO A 242 12.43 21.47 0.07
C PRO A 242 11.18 22.36 0.01
N ASN A 243 10.47 22.36 -1.12
CA ASN A 243 9.23 23.11 -1.31
C ASN A 243 7.97 22.28 -1.02
N ILE A 244 8.09 21.01 -0.70
CA ILE A 244 6.98 20.18 -0.21
C ILE A 244 7.11 20.06 1.31
N LYS A 245 5.98 20.18 2.01
CA LYS A 245 5.95 20.07 3.47
C LYS A 245 4.94 19.01 3.90
N ILE A 246 5.37 18.05 4.71
CA ILE A 246 4.45 17.21 5.46
C ILE A 246 3.90 18.05 6.62
N VAL A 247 2.62 18.43 6.54
CA VAL A 247 1.99 19.35 7.51
C VAL A 247 1.27 18.61 8.62
N SER A 248 0.93 17.33 8.42
CA SER A 248 0.27 16.49 9.42
C SER A 248 0.55 15.02 9.17
N GLU A 249 0.69 14.27 10.24
CA GLU A 249 0.74 12.81 10.23
C GLU A 249 -0.25 12.30 11.27
N GLN A 250 -1.22 11.47 10.84
CA GLN A 250 -2.24 10.90 11.70
C GLN A 250 -2.18 9.38 11.65
N GLY A 251 -1.96 8.77 12.80
CA GLY A 251 -1.88 7.32 12.93
C GLY A 251 -3.21 6.71 13.34
N PHE A 252 -3.56 5.55 12.77
CA PHE A 252 -4.69 4.74 13.18
C PHE A 252 -4.22 3.35 13.66
N ALA A 253 -4.92 2.79 14.64
CA ALA A 253 -4.67 1.42 15.10
C ALA A 253 -5.69 0.40 14.55
N ASP A 254 -6.83 0.89 14.05
CA ASP A 254 -7.89 0.12 13.39
C ASP A 254 -8.26 0.82 12.09
N VAL A 255 -8.35 0.08 11.00
CA VAL A 255 -8.62 0.62 9.65
C VAL A 255 -9.87 1.51 9.62
N SER A 256 -10.90 1.16 10.37
CA SER A 256 -12.12 1.97 10.49
C SER A 256 -11.89 3.39 11.03
N GLN A 257 -10.73 3.69 11.59
CA GLN A 257 -10.34 5.01 12.10
C GLN A 257 -9.66 5.88 11.03
N ALA A 258 -9.28 5.33 9.88
CA ALA A 258 -8.54 6.05 8.84
C ALA A 258 -9.33 7.28 8.33
N GLY A 259 -10.64 7.16 8.16
CA GLY A 259 -11.52 8.30 7.84
C GLY A 259 -11.49 9.39 8.90
N THR A 260 -11.49 9.04 10.19
CA THR A 260 -11.38 10.01 11.31
C THR A 260 -10.03 10.74 11.28
N CYS A 261 -8.94 10.04 10.94
CA CYS A 261 -7.62 10.64 10.74
C CYS A 261 -7.64 11.66 9.59
N ALA A 262 -8.27 11.29 8.46
CA ALA A 262 -8.44 12.20 7.31
C ALA A 262 -9.30 13.42 7.67
N ASP A 263 -10.41 13.25 8.39
CA ASP A 263 -11.26 14.35 8.86
C ASP A 263 -10.46 15.34 9.72
N ALA A 264 -9.61 14.85 10.62
CA ALA A 264 -8.76 15.69 11.46
C ALA A 264 -7.74 16.50 10.62
N ILE A 265 -7.13 15.85 9.61
CA ILE A 265 -6.20 16.53 8.68
C ILE A 265 -6.96 17.63 7.92
N LEU A 266 -8.09 17.31 7.29
CA LEU A 266 -8.86 18.23 6.45
C LEU A 266 -9.46 19.40 7.26
N ALA A 267 -9.83 19.16 8.52
CA ALA A 267 -10.29 20.22 9.40
C ALA A 267 -9.16 21.18 9.80
N GLN A 268 -7.94 20.69 10.03
CA GLN A 268 -6.80 21.52 10.43
C GLN A 268 -6.09 22.18 9.25
N TYR A 269 -6.05 21.50 8.10
CA TYR A 269 -5.38 21.91 6.86
C TYR A 269 -6.36 21.79 5.69
N PRO A 270 -7.37 22.67 5.59
CA PRO A 270 -8.44 22.57 4.58
C PRO A 270 -7.91 22.66 3.14
N ASP A 271 -6.75 23.29 2.95
CA ASP A 271 -6.11 23.50 1.65
C ASP A 271 -4.93 22.54 1.41
N VAL A 272 -4.82 21.42 2.15
CA VAL A 272 -3.76 20.42 1.91
C VAL A 272 -3.87 19.89 0.48
N ASP A 273 -2.73 19.82 -0.23
CA ASP A 273 -2.71 19.48 -1.66
C ASP A 273 -2.77 17.97 -1.89
N GLY A 274 -2.21 17.18 -0.99
CA GLY A 274 -2.21 15.72 -1.11
C GLY A 274 -2.19 14.99 0.23
N ILE A 275 -2.71 13.75 0.22
CA ILE A 275 -2.62 12.83 1.36
C ILE A 275 -2.07 11.50 0.87
N TYR A 276 -1.02 11.02 1.54
CA TYR A 276 -0.57 9.64 1.44
C TYR A 276 -1.33 8.79 2.45
N ALA A 277 -1.82 7.65 2.01
CA ALA A 277 -2.36 6.62 2.88
C ALA A 277 -1.54 5.33 2.75
N THR A 278 -1.31 4.66 3.87
CA THR A 278 -0.33 3.58 3.95
C THR A 278 -0.67 2.32 3.12
N TRP A 279 -1.95 2.10 2.77
CA TRP A 279 -2.40 1.16 1.72
C TRP A 279 -3.77 1.57 1.16
N ASP A 280 -4.29 0.85 0.18
CA ASP A 280 -5.46 1.24 -0.61
C ASP A 280 -6.77 1.32 0.19
N VAL A 281 -7.01 0.41 1.15
CA VAL A 281 -8.25 0.45 1.96
C VAL A 281 -8.34 1.72 2.82
N PRO A 282 -7.32 2.14 3.61
CA PRO A 282 -7.30 3.45 4.23
C PRO A 282 -7.41 4.62 3.24
N ALA A 283 -6.85 4.48 2.03
CA ALA A 283 -6.96 5.53 1.00
C ALA A 283 -8.40 5.75 0.54
N GLU A 284 -9.22 4.70 0.49
CA GLU A 284 -10.66 4.81 0.21
C GLU A 284 -11.40 5.59 1.30
N GLU A 285 -11.05 5.39 2.56
CA GLU A 285 -11.59 6.15 3.69
C GLU A 285 -11.17 7.63 3.63
N VAL A 286 -9.91 7.91 3.27
CA VAL A 286 -9.43 9.28 3.02
C VAL A 286 -10.21 9.93 1.89
N MET A 287 -10.44 9.20 0.80
CA MET A 287 -11.24 9.68 -0.33
C MET A 287 -12.69 9.99 0.06
N ALA A 288 -13.31 9.13 0.87
CA ALA A 288 -14.66 9.36 1.38
C ALA A 288 -14.75 10.62 2.25
N SER A 289 -13.81 10.82 3.18
CA SER A 289 -13.69 12.01 4.02
C SER A 289 -13.48 13.28 3.18
N ALA A 290 -12.60 13.26 2.19
CA ALA A 290 -12.35 14.39 1.29
C ALA A 290 -13.61 14.76 0.50
N SER A 291 -14.31 13.76 -0.05
CA SER A 291 -15.57 13.96 -0.79
C SER A 291 -16.65 14.58 0.09
N ALA A 292 -16.76 14.17 1.36
CA ALA A 292 -17.76 14.69 2.30
C ALA A 292 -17.59 16.19 2.57
N VAL A 293 -16.37 16.72 2.48
CA VAL A 293 -16.09 18.17 2.64
C VAL A 293 -15.89 18.89 1.31
N GLY A 294 -16.14 18.21 0.17
CA GLY A 294 -16.08 18.80 -1.18
C GLY A 294 -14.69 18.94 -1.78
N ARG A 295 -13.66 18.30 -1.19
CA ARG A 295 -12.27 18.29 -1.65
C ARG A 295 -12.03 17.16 -2.69
N ASN A 296 -12.82 17.17 -3.77
CA ASN A 296 -12.67 16.19 -4.86
C ASN A 296 -11.41 16.44 -5.72
N ASP A 297 -10.69 17.50 -5.47
CA ASP A 297 -9.41 17.89 -6.07
C ASP A 297 -8.20 17.29 -5.36
N LEU A 298 -8.38 16.68 -4.18
CA LEU A 298 -7.29 16.14 -3.36
C LEU A 298 -6.52 15.05 -4.12
N ILE A 299 -5.20 15.16 -4.10
CA ILE A 299 -4.31 14.11 -4.64
C ILE A 299 -4.07 13.05 -3.56
N ILE A 300 -4.40 11.81 -3.86
CA ILE A 300 -4.11 10.68 -2.98
C ILE A 300 -3.11 9.76 -3.69
N THR A 301 -2.03 9.39 -2.99
CA THR A 301 -1.17 8.28 -3.40
C THR A 301 -1.09 7.25 -2.28
N THR A 302 -0.92 6.00 -2.64
CA THR A 302 -0.98 4.90 -1.68
C THR A 302 -0.14 3.71 -2.13
N VAL A 303 -0.30 2.59 -1.46
CA VAL A 303 0.32 1.29 -1.74
C VAL A 303 -0.77 0.27 -1.96
N ASP A 304 -0.45 -0.82 -2.63
CA ASP A 304 -1.35 -1.87 -3.05
C ASP A 304 -2.35 -1.45 -4.17
N LEU A 305 -2.84 -2.42 -4.93
CA LEU A 305 -3.69 -2.20 -6.10
C LEU A 305 -4.91 -3.13 -6.03
N GLY A 306 -5.83 -2.88 -5.11
CA GLY A 306 -7.13 -3.56 -5.11
C GLY A 306 -8.04 -3.06 -6.26
N ASP A 307 -9.11 -3.79 -6.53
CA ASP A 307 -10.07 -3.48 -7.60
C ASP A 307 -10.60 -2.05 -7.52
N ASN A 308 -10.92 -1.57 -6.32
CA ASN A 308 -11.42 -0.21 -6.11
C ASN A 308 -10.36 0.84 -6.43
N ALA A 309 -9.13 0.67 -5.96
CA ALA A 309 -8.03 1.57 -6.27
C ALA A 309 -7.75 1.61 -7.77
N ALA A 310 -7.73 0.45 -8.44
CA ALA A 310 -7.55 0.35 -9.89
C ALA A 310 -8.65 1.09 -10.66
N ARG A 311 -9.92 0.94 -10.24
CA ARG A 311 -11.06 1.65 -10.82
C ARG A 311 -10.93 3.17 -10.65
N VAL A 312 -10.62 3.63 -9.43
CA VAL A 312 -10.47 5.07 -9.14
C VAL A 312 -9.33 5.68 -9.95
N ILE A 313 -8.22 4.96 -10.12
CA ILE A 313 -7.10 5.40 -10.97
C ILE A 313 -7.53 5.47 -12.44
N ALA A 314 -8.25 4.46 -12.96
CA ALA A 314 -8.75 4.45 -14.33
C ALA A 314 -9.73 5.61 -14.61
N GLU A 315 -10.58 5.96 -13.63
CA GLU A 315 -11.54 7.08 -13.67
C GLU A 315 -10.87 8.46 -13.60
N ASP A 316 -9.55 8.55 -13.34
CA ASP A 316 -8.86 9.78 -12.96
C ASP A 316 -9.39 10.39 -11.64
N GLY A 317 -9.82 9.53 -10.72
CA GLY A 317 -10.32 9.94 -9.40
C GLY A 317 -9.21 10.48 -8.48
N MET A 318 -9.50 10.60 -7.19
CA MET A 318 -8.55 11.16 -6.21
C MET A 318 -7.31 10.30 -5.98
N ILE A 319 -7.43 8.95 -6.03
CA ILE A 319 -6.25 8.06 -6.00
C ILE A 319 -5.58 8.13 -7.37
N LYS A 320 -4.38 8.72 -7.41
CA LYS A 320 -3.65 9.00 -8.64
C LYS A 320 -2.59 7.96 -8.96
N ALA A 321 -1.99 7.38 -7.94
CA ALA A 321 -0.92 6.41 -8.12
C ALA A 321 -0.76 5.51 -6.90
N VAL A 322 -0.26 4.30 -7.16
CA VAL A 322 0.05 3.32 -6.12
C VAL A 322 1.37 2.60 -6.39
N GLY A 323 2.10 2.29 -5.33
CA GLY A 323 3.19 1.31 -5.38
C GLY A 323 2.61 -0.09 -5.15
N ALA A 324 2.34 -0.83 -6.22
CA ALA A 324 1.64 -2.11 -6.16
C ALA A 324 2.55 -3.28 -5.84
N ALA A 325 2.12 -4.16 -4.95
CA ALA A 325 2.71 -5.48 -4.76
C ALA A 325 2.45 -6.37 -5.98
N ARG A 326 3.44 -7.13 -6.40
CA ARG A 326 3.31 -8.12 -7.49
C ARG A 326 2.86 -9.46 -6.90
N SER A 327 1.62 -9.52 -6.46
CA SER A 327 1.07 -10.57 -5.59
C SER A 327 1.19 -11.98 -6.17
N TYR A 328 1.09 -12.11 -7.51
CA TYR A 328 1.32 -13.40 -8.16
C TYR A 328 2.78 -13.84 -8.02
N GLU A 329 3.74 -12.95 -8.29
CA GLU A 329 5.16 -13.26 -8.16
C GLU A 329 5.58 -13.50 -6.70
N ASP A 330 4.99 -12.78 -5.74
CA ASP A 330 5.17 -13.08 -4.31
C ASP A 330 4.74 -14.52 -4.01
N GLY A 331 3.55 -14.90 -4.45
CA GLY A 331 3.04 -16.25 -4.27
C GLY A 331 3.91 -17.31 -4.94
N GLU A 332 4.42 -17.03 -6.14
CA GLU A 332 5.34 -17.92 -6.86
C GLU A 332 6.67 -18.08 -6.10
N ALA A 333 7.28 -16.98 -5.67
CA ALA A 333 8.53 -17.01 -4.92
C ALA A 333 8.39 -17.75 -3.59
N ILE A 334 7.28 -17.54 -2.87
CA ILE A 334 6.97 -18.29 -1.63
C ILE A 334 6.82 -19.78 -1.92
N ALA A 335 6.11 -20.14 -2.98
CA ALA A 335 5.93 -21.54 -3.37
C ALA A 335 7.28 -22.20 -3.74
N TYR A 336 8.14 -21.52 -4.50
CA TYR A 336 9.47 -22.03 -4.87
C TYR A 336 10.41 -22.14 -3.66
N ALA A 337 10.42 -21.14 -2.77
CA ALA A 337 11.16 -21.22 -1.52
C ALA A 337 10.67 -22.39 -0.64
N THR A 338 9.36 -22.64 -0.64
CA THR A 338 8.79 -23.80 0.06
C THR A 338 9.27 -25.12 -0.54
N VAL A 339 9.25 -25.26 -1.87
CA VAL A 339 9.81 -26.44 -2.55
C VAL A 339 11.29 -26.64 -2.22
N TYR A 340 12.08 -25.58 -2.28
CA TYR A 340 13.49 -25.64 -1.91
C TYR A 340 13.67 -26.10 -0.47
N SER A 341 12.84 -25.58 0.43
CA SER A 341 12.82 -26.02 1.84
C SER A 341 12.50 -27.51 1.96
N LEU A 342 11.47 -28.01 1.25
CA LEU A 342 11.06 -29.43 1.30
C LEU A 342 12.15 -30.38 0.76
N LEU A 343 12.91 -29.92 -0.22
CA LEU A 343 13.99 -30.69 -0.86
C LEU A 343 15.37 -30.49 -0.20
N ASP A 344 15.46 -29.72 0.89
CA ASP A 344 16.74 -29.35 1.53
C ASP A 344 17.76 -28.74 0.56
N LYS A 345 17.28 -27.97 -0.43
CA LYS A 345 18.16 -27.28 -1.38
C LYS A 345 18.86 -26.10 -0.72
N GLU A 346 20.07 -25.82 -1.19
CA GLU A 346 20.77 -24.62 -0.75
C GLU A 346 20.14 -23.36 -1.37
N LEU A 347 19.97 -22.32 -0.55
CA LEU A 347 19.61 -20.99 -0.97
C LEU A 347 20.64 -20.02 -0.38
N THR A 348 21.42 -19.38 -1.25
CA THR A 348 22.56 -18.54 -0.84
C THR A 348 22.07 -17.34 -0.04
N ASP A 349 21.11 -16.61 -0.58
CA ASP A 349 20.48 -15.46 0.07
C ASP A 349 19.04 -15.85 0.43
N ARG A 350 18.78 -15.87 1.71
CA ARG A 350 17.49 -16.35 2.25
C ARG A 350 16.46 -15.25 2.44
N TYR A 351 16.83 -14.00 2.14
CA TYR A 351 15.91 -12.90 1.95
C TYR A 351 15.67 -12.69 0.45
N VAL A 352 14.46 -12.96 0.03
CA VAL A 352 14.00 -12.87 -1.37
C VAL A 352 12.93 -11.80 -1.44
N ALA A 353 13.02 -10.91 -2.43
CA ALA A 353 11.97 -9.90 -2.60
C ALA A 353 11.51 -9.76 -4.05
N THR A 354 10.24 -9.43 -4.21
CA THR A 354 9.66 -9.00 -5.47
C THR A 354 9.74 -7.48 -5.59
N PRO A 355 10.14 -6.95 -6.74
CA PRO A 355 10.14 -5.51 -6.94
C PRO A 355 8.70 -4.98 -7.02
N THR A 356 8.53 -3.76 -6.53
CA THR A 356 7.26 -3.04 -6.62
C THR A 356 6.95 -2.63 -8.07
N GLN A 357 5.69 -2.70 -8.46
CA GLN A 357 5.15 -2.12 -9.69
C GLN A 357 4.62 -0.71 -9.42
N GLY A 358 5.22 0.30 -10.05
CA GLY A 358 4.66 1.65 -10.05
C GLY A 358 3.43 1.71 -10.96
N VAL A 359 2.31 2.19 -10.43
CA VAL A 359 1.02 2.24 -11.14
C VAL A 359 0.46 3.65 -11.11
N ALA A 360 0.10 4.12 -12.28
CA ALA A 360 -0.66 5.35 -12.51
C ALA A 360 -1.71 5.09 -13.60
N ARG A 361 -2.46 6.10 -13.97
CA ARG A 361 -3.58 5.94 -14.91
C ARG A 361 -3.17 5.30 -16.23
N GLU A 362 -2.02 5.69 -16.77
CA GLU A 362 -1.56 5.27 -18.09
C GLU A 362 -1.30 3.76 -18.19
N ASN A 363 -0.89 3.15 -17.09
CA ASN A 363 -0.48 1.74 -17.07
C ASN A 363 -1.33 0.84 -16.15
N VAL A 364 -2.44 1.35 -15.60
CA VAL A 364 -3.20 0.64 -14.56
C VAL A 364 -3.71 -0.73 -15.02
N LEU A 365 -4.13 -0.88 -16.28
CA LEU A 365 -4.63 -2.16 -16.79
C LEU A 365 -3.49 -3.18 -16.94
N ASP A 366 -2.37 -2.78 -17.53
CA ASP A 366 -1.18 -3.63 -17.67
C ASP A 366 -0.61 -4.01 -16.29
N ALA A 367 -0.54 -3.03 -15.39
CA ALA A 367 -0.05 -3.26 -14.04
C ALA A 367 -0.94 -4.23 -13.26
N TYR A 368 -2.26 -4.08 -13.33
CA TYR A 368 -3.21 -4.99 -12.72
C TYR A 368 -3.02 -6.42 -13.26
N ALA A 369 -3.00 -6.56 -14.59
CA ALA A 369 -2.80 -7.85 -15.24
C ALA A 369 -1.46 -8.50 -14.83
N ASN A 370 -0.39 -7.71 -14.74
CA ASN A 370 0.92 -8.21 -14.33
C ASN A 370 0.96 -8.59 -12.84
N CYS A 371 0.37 -7.77 -11.95
CA CYS A 371 0.38 -8.04 -10.51
C CYS A 371 -0.43 -9.28 -10.13
N TYR A 372 -1.55 -9.51 -10.82
CA TYR A 372 -2.53 -10.54 -10.45
C TYR A 372 -2.59 -11.71 -11.42
N GLN A 373 -1.97 -11.62 -12.60
CA GLN A 373 -2.09 -12.63 -13.68
C GLN A 373 -3.54 -12.93 -14.07
N VAL A 374 -4.39 -11.92 -13.93
CA VAL A 374 -5.78 -11.88 -14.41
C VAL A 374 -6.07 -10.49 -14.98
N ASN A 375 -6.97 -10.40 -15.94
CA ASN A 375 -7.38 -9.11 -16.46
C ASN A 375 -8.21 -8.34 -15.43
N PRO A 376 -8.14 -7.01 -15.41
CA PRO A 376 -9.11 -6.18 -14.68
C PRO A 376 -10.56 -6.51 -15.10
N SER A 377 -11.53 -6.11 -14.29
CA SER A 377 -12.95 -6.26 -14.66
C SER A 377 -13.28 -5.46 -15.94
N ASP A 378 -14.28 -5.94 -16.70
CA ASP A 378 -14.73 -5.27 -17.93
C ASP A 378 -15.06 -3.79 -17.69
N MET A 379 -15.63 -3.47 -16.53
CA MET A 379 -15.94 -2.09 -16.13
C MET A 379 -14.68 -1.21 -16.06
N ILE A 380 -13.60 -1.69 -15.46
CA ILE A 380 -12.34 -0.94 -15.35
C ILE A 380 -11.71 -0.75 -16.74
N ILE A 381 -11.78 -1.80 -17.57
CA ILE A 381 -11.29 -1.76 -18.95
C ILE A 381 -12.08 -0.72 -19.76
N GLU A 382 -13.40 -0.76 -19.74
CA GLU A 382 -14.26 0.19 -20.47
C GLU A 382 -14.02 1.65 -20.07
N ILE A 383 -13.84 1.91 -18.77
CA ILE A 383 -13.52 3.25 -18.25
C ILE A 383 -12.18 3.75 -18.81
N TRP A 384 -11.17 2.93 -18.81
CA TRP A 384 -9.84 3.29 -19.29
C TRP A 384 -9.81 3.44 -20.82
N GLU A 385 -10.45 2.52 -21.57
CA GLU A 385 -10.51 2.53 -23.03
C GLU A 385 -11.24 3.77 -23.58
N ALA A 386 -12.18 4.30 -22.84
CA ALA A 386 -12.88 5.54 -23.20
C ALA A 386 -11.91 6.74 -23.36
N VAL A 387 -10.72 6.68 -22.75
CA VAL A 387 -9.70 7.74 -22.78
C VAL A 387 -8.53 7.38 -23.68
N TYR A 388 -8.03 6.15 -23.56
CA TYR A 388 -6.77 5.72 -24.18
C TYR A 388 -6.96 4.85 -25.42
N GLY A 389 -8.18 4.42 -25.72
CA GLY A 389 -8.47 3.49 -26.83
C GLY A 389 -8.34 2.03 -26.41
N THR A 390 -8.50 1.14 -27.38
CA THR A 390 -8.57 -0.31 -27.12
C THR A 390 -7.33 -0.86 -26.44
N TRP A 391 -7.54 -1.55 -25.32
CA TRP A 391 -6.50 -2.25 -24.59
C TRP A 391 -6.31 -3.68 -25.10
N THR A 392 -5.08 -4.14 -25.11
CA THR A 392 -4.74 -5.53 -25.39
C THR A 392 -4.05 -6.11 -24.16
N SER A 393 -4.63 -7.16 -23.60
CA SER A 393 -4.08 -7.83 -22.42
C SER A 393 -2.65 -8.33 -22.63
N PRO A 394 -1.71 -8.08 -21.72
CA PRO A 394 -0.39 -8.67 -21.76
C PRO A 394 -0.40 -10.19 -21.46
N LEU A 395 -1.54 -10.73 -21.02
CA LEU A 395 -1.73 -12.16 -20.69
C LEU A 395 -2.24 -12.99 -21.88
N ALA A 396 -2.47 -12.39 -23.04
CA ALA A 396 -3.05 -13.04 -24.24
C ALA A 396 -2.02 -13.89 -25.03
#